data_ed0d3b88e004f51d7f56c0f9cb257eae
#
_entry.id   ed0d3b88e004f51d7f56c0f9cb257eae
#
_cell.length_a   1.000
_cell.length_b   1.000
_cell.length_c   1.000
_cell.angle_alpha   90.00
_cell.angle_beta   90.00
_cell.angle_gamma   90.00
#
_symmetry.space_group_name_H-M   'P 1'
#
loop_
_entity.id
_entity.type
_entity.pdbx_description
1 polymer ?
#
loop_
_entity_poly.entity_id
_entity_poly.type
_entity_poly.pdbx_seq_one_letter_code
_entity_poly.pdbx_strand_id
1 'polypeptide(L)'
;MEHFDVAIIGLGPAGAALARQLSGKMRVIALDKKRQCGNEGFTKPCGGLLAPDAQRSFIRDGITLPVDVIANPQIFSVKTVDVAASLTRNYQRSYININRHAFDLWLKSLIPDDVQVYHDSLCRKIWREGDKWHV
;
A
#
# COMPACT_ATOMS: atom_id res chain seq x y z
N MET A 1 6.81 -20.40 21.23
CA MET A 1 7.33 -19.29 20.38
C MET A 1 7.17 -19.74 18.95
N GLU A 2 6.47 -18.97 18.13
CA GLU A 2 6.30 -19.29 16.72
C GLU A 2 7.49 -18.77 15.92
N HIS A 3 7.82 -19.48 14.83
CA HIS A 3 8.93 -19.12 13.95
C HIS A 3 8.43 -18.86 12.54
N PHE A 4 8.89 -17.79 11.96
CA PHE A 4 8.60 -17.36 10.60
C PHE A 4 9.91 -17.07 9.87
N ASP A 5 9.89 -17.16 8.55
CA ASP A 5 11.03 -16.80 7.71
C ASP A 5 11.09 -15.27 7.53
N VAL A 6 9.92 -14.63 7.46
CA VAL A 6 9.79 -13.19 7.25
C VAL A 6 8.72 -12.59 8.16
N ALA A 7 9.04 -11.48 8.83
CA ALA A 7 8.09 -10.63 9.53
C ALA A 7 7.94 -9.31 8.79
N ILE A 8 6.71 -8.99 8.35
CA ILE A 8 6.37 -7.74 7.65
C ILE A 8 5.72 -6.78 8.66
N ILE A 9 6.30 -5.60 8.84
CA ILE A 9 5.79 -4.58 9.76
C ILE A 9 5.17 -3.45 8.98
N GLY A 10 3.84 -3.40 9.01
CA GLY A 10 3.00 -2.47 8.27
C GLY A 10 2.49 -3.03 6.95
N LEU A 11 1.16 -3.07 6.81
CA LEU A 11 0.45 -3.53 5.63
C LEU A 11 -0.11 -2.35 4.81
N GLY A 12 0.74 -1.36 4.57
CA GLY A 12 0.51 -0.41 3.48
C GLY A 12 0.74 -1.08 2.11
N PRO A 13 0.69 -0.33 0.99
CA PRO A 13 0.84 -0.90 -0.35
C PRO A 13 2.06 -1.79 -0.54
N ALA A 14 3.22 -1.37 -0.01
CA ALA A 14 4.46 -2.15 -0.12
C ALA A 14 4.40 -3.45 0.69
N GLY A 15 3.95 -3.38 1.97
CA GLY A 15 3.86 -4.57 2.82
C GLY A 15 2.83 -5.57 2.33
N ALA A 16 1.67 -5.11 1.87
CA ALA A 16 0.64 -5.97 1.30
C ALA A 16 1.12 -6.65 -0.01
N ALA A 17 1.82 -5.91 -0.88
CA ALA A 17 2.39 -6.48 -2.09
C ALA A 17 3.46 -7.53 -1.77
N LEU A 18 4.35 -7.25 -0.79
CA LEU A 18 5.39 -8.20 -0.37
C LEU A 18 4.77 -9.46 0.23
N ALA A 19 3.79 -9.31 1.13
CA ALA A 19 3.07 -10.44 1.73
C ALA A 19 2.49 -11.38 0.66
N ARG A 20 1.80 -10.81 -0.34
CA ARG A 20 1.25 -11.56 -1.46
C ARG A 20 2.32 -12.29 -2.29
N GLN A 21 3.46 -11.64 -2.56
CA GLN A 21 4.54 -12.21 -3.37
C GLN A 21 5.32 -13.33 -2.65
N LEU A 22 5.35 -13.32 -1.31
CA LEU A 22 6.02 -14.33 -0.50
C LEU A 22 5.12 -15.52 -0.14
N SER A 23 3.80 -15.37 -0.29
CA SER A 23 2.82 -16.44 -0.09
C SER A 23 3.18 -17.69 -0.89
N GLY A 24 3.03 -18.86 -0.27
CA GLY A 24 3.39 -20.16 -0.83
C GLY A 24 4.90 -20.43 -0.96
N LYS A 25 5.76 -19.46 -0.63
CA LYS A 25 7.23 -19.60 -0.74
C LYS A 25 7.94 -19.58 0.61
N MET A 26 7.39 -18.86 1.56
CA MET A 26 7.98 -18.65 2.88
C MET A 26 6.87 -18.61 3.93
N ARG A 27 7.21 -18.93 5.19
CA ARG A 27 6.32 -18.70 6.32
C ARG A 27 6.38 -17.22 6.71
N VAL A 28 5.28 -16.50 6.44
CA VAL A 28 5.21 -15.05 6.62
C VAL A 28 4.25 -14.69 7.73
N ILE A 29 4.69 -13.80 8.63
CA ILE A 29 3.84 -13.08 9.56
C ILE A 29 3.81 -11.60 9.17
N ALA A 30 2.64 -10.98 9.22
CA ALA A 30 2.48 -9.56 8.91
C ALA A 30 1.69 -8.86 10.02
N LEU A 31 2.24 -7.77 10.53
CA LEU A 31 1.66 -6.97 11.60
C LEU A 31 1.26 -5.60 11.06
N ASP A 32 0.04 -5.15 11.32
CA ASP A 32 -0.38 -3.78 11.01
C ASP A 32 -1.02 -3.14 12.25
N LYS A 33 -0.53 -1.96 12.61
CA LYS A 33 -1.10 -1.16 13.71
C LYS A 33 -2.52 -0.68 13.43
N LYS A 34 -2.92 -0.64 12.16
CA LYS A 34 -4.24 -0.18 11.74
C LYS A 34 -5.24 -1.32 11.77
N ARG A 35 -6.47 -0.98 12.13
CA ARG A 35 -7.61 -1.87 11.96
C ARG A 35 -7.90 -2.07 10.48
N GLN A 36 -8.52 -3.19 10.13
CA GLN A 36 -8.96 -3.44 8.78
C GLN A 36 -10.19 -2.62 8.38
N CYS A 37 -10.95 -2.14 9.36
CA CYS A 37 -12.16 -1.33 9.19
C CYS A 37 -12.03 0.00 9.95
N GLY A 38 -12.85 0.98 9.56
CA GLY A 38 -12.91 2.31 10.19
C GLY A 38 -12.26 3.40 9.35
N ASN A 39 -12.15 4.60 9.93
CA ASN A 39 -11.74 5.83 9.24
C ASN A 39 -10.24 6.11 9.28
N GLU A 40 -9.44 5.21 9.81
CA GLU A 40 -8.00 5.43 10.03
C GLU A 40 -7.21 5.70 8.75
N GLY A 41 -7.71 5.23 7.61
CA GLY A 41 -7.08 5.47 6.31
C GLY A 41 -7.21 6.90 5.81
N PHE A 42 -8.24 7.63 6.23
CA PHE A 42 -8.49 9.00 5.79
C PHE A 42 -7.50 10.03 6.37
N THR A 43 -6.76 9.66 7.39
CA THR A 43 -5.75 10.53 8.02
C THR A 43 -4.40 10.51 7.28
N LYS A 44 -4.24 9.69 6.24
CA LYS A 44 -2.99 9.67 5.48
C LYS A 44 -2.89 10.90 4.57
N PRO A 45 -1.81 11.68 4.66
CA PRO A 45 -1.56 12.79 3.74
C PRO A 45 -1.13 12.25 2.37
N CYS A 46 -2.10 11.86 1.56
CA CYS A 46 -1.85 11.29 0.23
C CYS A 46 -2.88 11.85 -0.75
N GLY A 47 -2.41 12.36 -1.89
CA GLY A 47 -3.28 12.89 -2.94
C GLY A 47 -4.07 11.83 -3.72
N GLY A 48 -3.84 10.54 -3.46
CA GLY A 48 -4.60 9.47 -4.11
C GLY A 48 -4.32 9.32 -5.61
N LEU A 49 -3.13 9.71 -6.07
CA LEU A 49 -2.76 9.64 -7.49
C LEU A 49 -1.87 8.43 -7.75
N LEU A 50 -2.36 7.52 -8.59
CA LEU A 50 -1.63 6.33 -9.00
C LEU A 50 -0.88 6.62 -10.31
N ALA A 51 0.45 6.69 -10.22
CA ALA A 51 1.32 6.99 -11.36
C ALA A 51 1.37 5.83 -12.37
N PRO A 52 1.70 6.10 -13.65
CA PRO A 52 1.80 5.06 -14.68
C PRO A 52 2.74 3.90 -14.32
N ASP A 53 3.81 4.16 -13.59
CA ASP A 53 4.74 3.11 -13.16
C ASP A 53 4.10 2.12 -12.18
N ALA A 54 3.31 2.63 -11.24
CA ALA A 54 2.54 1.80 -10.34
C ALA A 54 1.42 1.03 -11.08
N GLN A 55 0.77 1.64 -12.07
CA GLN A 55 -0.20 0.97 -12.94
C GLN A 55 0.44 -0.22 -13.68
N ARG A 56 1.66 -0.05 -14.21
CA ARG A 56 2.40 -1.13 -14.88
C ARG A 56 2.70 -2.30 -13.94
N SER A 57 2.95 -2.04 -12.66
CA SER A 57 3.18 -3.13 -11.69
C SER A 57 1.95 -4.00 -11.51
N PHE A 58 0.75 -3.42 -11.54
CA PHE A 58 -0.50 -4.19 -11.45
C PHE A 58 -0.73 -5.07 -12.68
N ILE A 59 -0.43 -4.54 -13.87
CA ILE A 59 -0.50 -5.33 -15.12
C ILE A 59 0.44 -6.53 -15.04
N ARG A 60 1.69 -6.30 -14.62
CA ARG A 60 2.69 -7.37 -14.45
C ARG A 60 2.24 -8.42 -13.43
N ASP A 61 1.58 -7.98 -12.35
CA ASP A 61 1.12 -8.84 -11.27
C ASP A 61 -0.25 -9.49 -11.57
N GLY A 62 -0.85 -9.20 -12.74
CA GLY A 62 -2.15 -9.75 -13.15
C GLY A 62 -3.34 -9.31 -12.30
N ILE A 63 -3.24 -8.14 -11.64
CA ILE A 63 -4.31 -7.59 -10.79
C ILE A 63 -4.97 -6.38 -11.45
N THR A 64 -6.29 -6.30 -11.29
CA THR A 64 -7.13 -5.22 -11.84
C THR A 64 -7.67 -4.35 -10.71
N LEU A 65 -7.56 -3.04 -10.87
CA LEU A 65 -8.06 -2.06 -9.91
C LEU A 65 -9.61 -2.09 -9.88
N PRO A 66 -10.24 -2.34 -8.71
CA PRO A 66 -11.70 -2.34 -8.60
C PRO A 66 -12.30 -0.94 -8.78
N VAL A 67 -13.53 -0.88 -9.24
CA VAL A 67 -14.23 0.39 -9.50
C VAL A 67 -14.44 1.21 -8.23
N ASP A 68 -14.72 0.57 -7.11
CA ASP A 68 -14.93 1.19 -5.79
C ASP A 68 -13.66 1.82 -5.20
N VAL A 69 -12.49 1.46 -5.73
CA VAL A 69 -11.21 2.09 -5.38
C VAL A 69 -10.98 3.38 -6.18
N ILE A 70 -11.63 3.54 -7.34
CA ILE A 70 -11.48 4.70 -8.20
C ILE A 70 -12.24 5.89 -7.63
N ALA A 71 -11.56 7.02 -7.46
CA ALA A 71 -12.19 8.28 -7.04
C ALA A 71 -12.61 9.12 -8.24
N ASN A 72 -13.72 9.84 -8.12
CA ASN A 72 -14.21 10.77 -9.12
C ASN A 72 -14.09 12.22 -8.63
N PRO A 73 -13.81 13.19 -9.52
CA PRO A 73 -13.47 13.02 -10.95
C PRO A 73 -12.04 12.51 -11.16
N GLN A 74 -11.76 11.96 -12.35
CA GLN A 74 -10.41 11.63 -12.78
C GLN A 74 -9.63 12.90 -13.18
N ILE A 75 -8.30 12.83 -13.05
CA ILE A 75 -7.40 13.96 -13.30
C ILE A 75 -6.68 13.75 -14.63
N PHE A 76 -6.89 14.68 -15.57
CA PHE A 76 -6.32 14.61 -16.91
C PHE A 76 -5.14 15.57 -17.12
N SER A 77 -5.05 16.62 -16.30
CA SER A 77 -3.97 17.60 -16.39
C SER A 77 -3.55 18.11 -15.01
N VAL A 78 -2.30 18.55 -14.94
CA VAL A 78 -1.75 19.22 -13.77
C VAL A 78 -1.31 20.62 -14.19
N LYS A 79 -1.82 21.64 -13.51
CA LYS A 79 -1.38 23.03 -13.65
C LYS A 79 -0.24 23.29 -12.66
N THR A 80 0.91 23.68 -13.20
CA THR A 80 2.05 24.11 -12.40
C THR A 80 2.19 25.63 -12.50
N VAL A 81 2.29 26.30 -11.36
CA VAL A 81 2.50 27.73 -11.27
C VAL A 81 3.84 28.00 -10.60
N ASP A 82 4.76 28.61 -11.32
CA ASP A 82 6.00 29.15 -10.78
C ASP A 82 5.76 30.62 -10.46
N VAL A 83 5.64 30.92 -9.17
CA VAL A 83 5.30 32.26 -8.70
C VAL A 83 6.48 33.21 -8.93
N ALA A 84 7.72 32.75 -8.75
CA ALA A 84 8.91 33.57 -8.89
C ALA A 84 9.14 34.00 -10.37
N ALA A 85 8.93 33.06 -11.28
CA ALA A 85 9.07 33.32 -12.72
C ALA A 85 7.78 33.81 -13.40
N SER A 86 6.67 33.95 -12.66
CA SER A 86 5.34 34.28 -13.19
C SER A 86 4.90 33.38 -14.37
N LEU A 87 5.29 32.11 -14.31
CA LEU A 87 5.01 31.13 -15.37
C LEU A 87 3.91 30.17 -14.94
N THR A 88 3.00 29.91 -15.87
CA THR A 88 2.00 28.85 -15.73
C THR A 88 2.13 27.86 -16.85
N ARG A 89 2.15 26.57 -16.50
CA ARG A 89 2.21 25.46 -17.45
C ARG A 89 1.18 24.39 -17.12
N ASN A 90 0.56 23.83 -18.14
CA ASN A 90 -0.34 22.69 -18.01
C ASN A 90 0.34 21.45 -18.61
N TYR A 91 0.29 20.35 -17.88
CA TYR A 91 0.85 19.08 -18.31
C TYR A 91 -0.25 18.02 -18.33
N GLN A 92 -0.34 17.27 -19.41
CA GLN A 92 -1.14 16.06 -19.43
C GLN A 92 -0.51 15.04 -18.49
N ARG A 93 -1.35 14.36 -17.71
CA ARG A 93 -0.93 13.30 -16.79
C ARG A 93 -1.89 12.12 -16.87
N SER A 94 -1.33 10.92 -16.95
CA SER A 94 -2.07 9.65 -16.97
C SER A 94 -2.12 9.03 -15.57
N TYR A 95 -2.43 9.85 -14.58
CA TYR A 95 -2.68 9.37 -13.22
C TYR A 95 -4.11 8.83 -13.12
N ILE A 96 -4.27 7.76 -12.32
CA ILE A 96 -5.58 7.33 -11.87
C ILE A 96 -5.81 7.92 -10.48
N ASN A 97 -6.91 8.67 -10.32
CA ASN A 97 -7.33 9.19 -9.03
C ASN A 97 -8.04 8.08 -8.25
N ILE A 98 -7.57 7.80 -7.04
CA ILE A 98 -8.04 6.70 -6.21
C ILE A 98 -8.44 7.18 -4.81
N ASN A 99 -9.42 6.50 -4.22
CA ASN A 99 -9.67 6.56 -2.80
C ASN A 99 -8.57 5.78 -2.08
N ARG A 100 -7.66 6.49 -1.43
CA ARG A 100 -6.49 5.88 -0.80
C ARG A 100 -6.83 4.88 0.29
N HIS A 101 -7.91 5.09 1.03
CA HIS A 101 -8.34 4.17 2.06
C HIS A 101 -8.86 2.86 1.46
N ALA A 102 -9.78 2.97 0.50
CA ALA A 102 -10.30 1.81 -0.23
C ALA A 102 -9.17 1.03 -0.93
N PHE A 103 -8.21 1.74 -1.49
CA PHE A 103 -7.03 1.14 -2.12
C PHE A 103 -6.19 0.32 -1.14
N ASP A 104 -5.91 0.84 0.05
CA ASP A 104 -5.14 0.10 1.06
C ASP A 104 -5.91 -1.14 1.53
N LEU A 105 -7.23 -1.05 1.74
CA LEU A 105 -8.07 -2.19 2.12
C LEU A 105 -8.13 -3.26 1.01
N TRP A 106 -8.28 -2.82 -0.23
CA TRP A 106 -8.25 -3.72 -1.38
C TRP A 106 -6.92 -4.47 -1.48
N LEU A 107 -5.76 -3.79 -1.36
CA LEU A 107 -4.46 -4.47 -1.40
C LEU A 107 -4.30 -5.49 -0.26
N LYS A 108 -4.83 -5.20 0.92
CA LYS A 108 -4.84 -6.15 2.04
C LYS A 108 -5.72 -7.37 1.76
N SER A 109 -6.87 -7.18 1.09
CA SER A 109 -7.78 -8.29 0.75
C SER A 109 -7.19 -9.26 -0.28
N LEU A 110 -6.13 -8.85 -0.98
CA LEU A 110 -5.40 -9.72 -1.91
C LEU A 110 -4.31 -10.58 -1.24
N ILE A 111 -4.07 -10.41 0.06
CA ILE A 111 -3.10 -11.24 0.78
C ILE A 111 -3.70 -12.63 0.99
N PRO A 112 -3.04 -13.70 0.52
CA PRO A 112 -3.55 -15.05 0.69
C PRO A 112 -3.58 -15.52 2.15
N ASP A 113 -4.43 -16.50 2.44
CA ASP A 113 -4.70 -17.00 3.79
C ASP A 113 -3.53 -17.75 4.46
N ASP A 114 -2.54 -18.18 3.68
CA ASP A 114 -1.31 -18.79 4.22
C ASP A 114 -0.35 -17.78 4.86
N VAL A 115 -0.57 -16.49 4.64
CA VAL A 115 0.13 -15.40 5.34
C VAL A 115 -0.60 -15.09 6.65
N GLN A 116 0.09 -15.24 7.76
CA GLN A 116 -0.48 -14.95 9.08
C GLN A 116 -0.52 -13.44 9.33
N VAL A 117 -1.72 -12.84 9.27
CA VAL A 117 -1.92 -11.39 9.38
C VAL A 117 -2.54 -11.01 10.71
N TYR A 118 -1.94 -10.04 11.39
CA TYR A 118 -2.46 -9.43 12.61
C TYR A 118 -2.71 -7.94 12.40
N HIS A 119 -3.97 -7.56 12.46
CA HIS A 119 -4.40 -6.16 12.50
C HIS A 119 -4.44 -5.64 13.94
N ASP A 120 -4.53 -4.32 14.09
CA ASP A 120 -4.56 -3.64 15.41
C ASP A 120 -3.35 -4.02 16.29
N SER A 121 -2.22 -4.32 15.65
CA SER A 121 -1.01 -4.87 16.27
C SER A 121 0.18 -3.96 16.02
N LEU A 122 0.57 -3.24 17.07
CA LEU A 122 1.71 -2.32 17.00
C LEU A 122 3.01 -3.04 17.38
N CYS A 123 3.91 -3.20 16.43
CA CYS A 123 5.28 -3.57 16.75
C CYS A 123 5.96 -2.46 17.56
N ARG A 124 6.31 -2.74 18.81
CA ARG A 124 6.95 -1.76 19.72
C ARG A 124 8.46 -1.89 19.78
N LYS A 125 8.97 -3.09 19.51
CA LYS A 125 10.40 -3.37 19.63
C LYS A 125 10.80 -4.46 18.66
N ILE A 126 11.97 -4.29 18.09
CA ILE A 126 12.64 -5.30 17.26
C ILE A 126 14.04 -5.45 17.85
N TRP A 127 14.46 -6.68 18.09
CA TRP A 127 15.82 -6.95 18.55
C TRP A 127 16.36 -8.24 17.93
N ARG A 128 17.65 -8.38 17.95
CA ARG A 128 18.34 -9.57 17.47
C ARG A 128 18.92 -10.34 18.65
N GLU A 129 18.75 -11.66 18.63
CA GLU A 129 19.36 -12.57 19.58
C GLU A 129 19.96 -13.75 18.82
N GLY A 130 21.29 -13.82 18.78
CA GLY A 130 22.00 -14.74 17.90
C GLY A 130 21.69 -14.46 16.42
N ASP A 131 21.20 -15.48 15.72
CA ASP A 131 20.83 -15.40 14.31
C ASP A 131 19.34 -15.09 14.07
N LYS A 132 18.58 -14.87 15.14
CA LYS A 132 17.14 -14.64 15.07
C LYS A 132 16.77 -13.19 15.35
N TRP A 133 15.75 -12.72 14.64
CA TRP A 133 15.09 -11.48 14.94
C TRP A 133 13.82 -11.75 15.76
N HIS A 134 13.56 -10.92 16.74
CA HIS A 134 12.36 -10.90 17.55
C HIS A 134 11.56 -9.64 17.26
N VAL A 135 10.26 -9.80 17.18
CA VAL A 135 9.30 -8.73 16.90
C VAL A 135 8.21 -8.73 17.97
#